data_42cc3ead7084c38106b429b89001d247
#
_entry.id   42cc3ead7084c38106b429b89001d247
#
_cell.length_a   1.000
_cell.length_b   1.000
_cell.length_c   1.000
_cell.angle_alpha   90.00
_cell.angle_beta   90.00
_cell.angle_gamma   90.00
#
_symmetry.space_group_name_H-M   'P 1'
#
loop_
_entity.id
_entity.type
_entity.pdbx_description
1 polymer ?
#
loop_
_entity_poly.entity_id
_entity_poly.type
_entity_poly.pdbx_seq_one_letter_code
_entity_poly.pdbx_strand_id
1 'polypeptide(L)'
;PLRHVGMGQMMALDLDMLKQIAAKSNYPEYGISGRINYVTEKGKKQIGISGNKANHADLTVELGFSSDLGVTNDRFPHEVGEGQGNMMGFAMTGAQVSTEDMEDVDLYLQTLGVPARRNVDDPTVLQGEQLFYQAKCHLCHVTSLKTRPRGSVLLNNTELPQLGNQVIHPYSDFLLHDMGVELGDDYPSGLANGNEWRTTPLWGLGLQEVVNGHTYYLHDGRARNLTEAIMWHGGEGAASRTLFSRMTKDERAALIKFLQSL
;
A
#
# COMPACT_ATOMS: atom_id res chain seq x y z
N PRO A 1 -3.46 8.05 3.58
CA PRO A 1 -4.38 7.56 2.55
C PRO A 1 -3.64 6.74 1.49
N LEU A 2 -4.33 5.78 0.90
CA LEU A 2 -3.82 5.01 -0.22
C LEU A 2 -3.59 5.93 -1.43
N ARG A 3 -2.50 5.68 -2.17
CA ARG A 3 -2.21 6.44 -3.39
C ARG A 3 -2.67 5.65 -4.60
N HIS A 4 -3.19 6.35 -5.60
CA HIS A 4 -3.66 5.72 -6.84
C HIS A 4 -2.54 5.43 -7.85
N VAL A 5 -1.38 6.09 -7.73
CA VAL A 5 -0.24 5.82 -8.63
C VAL A 5 0.31 4.42 -8.43
N GLY A 6 0.64 3.74 -9.51
CA GLY A 6 1.24 2.41 -9.49
C GLY A 6 0.27 1.24 -9.24
N MET A 7 -1.04 1.48 -9.20
CA MET A 7 -2.02 0.41 -8.99
C MET A 7 -1.93 -0.69 -10.04
N GLY A 8 -1.74 -0.36 -11.31
CA GLY A 8 -1.53 -1.35 -12.36
C GLY A 8 -0.27 -2.19 -12.14
N GLN A 9 0.81 -1.59 -11.64
CA GLN A 9 2.02 -2.35 -11.28
C GLN A 9 1.77 -3.28 -10.09
N MET A 10 0.92 -2.89 -9.12
CA MET A 10 0.48 -3.78 -8.04
C MET A 10 -0.33 -4.96 -8.60
N MET A 11 -1.24 -4.73 -9.54
CA MET A 11 -2.02 -5.81 -10.18
C MET A 11 -1.15 -6.74 -11.03
N ALA A 12 -0.01 -6.25 -11.50
CA ALA A 12 0.95 -7.03 -12.27
C ALA A 12 2.01 -7.75 -11.42
N LEU A 13 1.98 -7.66 -10.09
CA LEU A 13 2.98 -8.28 -9.21
C LEU A 13 3.14 -9.79 -9.44
N ASP A 14 4.38 -10.25 -9.42
CA ASP A 14 4.69 -11.67 -9.37
C ASP A 14 4.42 -12.21 -7.96
N LEU A 15 3.31 -12.94 -7.81
CA LEU A 15 2.88 -13.48 -6.52
C LEU A 15 3.80 -14.59 -5.98
N ASP A 16 4.53 -15.29 -6.84
CA ASP A 16 5.46 -16.32 -6.38
C ASP A 16 6.71 -15.67 -5.77
N MET A 17 7.14 -14.53 -6.31
CA MET A 17 8.16 -13.72 -5.67
C MET A 17 7.68 -13.16 -4.32
N LEU A 18 6.42 -12.72 -4.22
CA LEU A 18 5.85 -12.25 -2.95
C LEU A 18 5.84 -13.35 -1.88
N LYS A 19 5.49 -14.60 -2.26
CA LYS A 19 5.58 -15.76 -1.36
C LYS A 19 7.02 -16.03 -0.91
N GLN A 20 7.99 -15.87 -1.81
CA GLN A 20 9.41 -16.05 -1.48
C GLN A 20 9.90 -14.98 -0.49
N ILE A 21 9.44 -13.73 -0.66
CA ILE A 21 9.75 -12.63 0.28
C ILE A 21 9.14 -12.95 1.64
N ALA A 22 7.87 -13.32 1.70
CA ALA A 22 7.20 -13.69 2.95
C ALA A 22 7.89 -14.85 3.68
N ALA A 23 8.35 -15.87 2.93
CA ALA A 23 9.07 -17.00 3.49
C ALA A 23 10.44 -16.59 4.09
N LYS A 24 11.02 -15.48 3.67
CA LYS A 24 12.30 -14.95 4.14
C LYS A 24 12.16 -13.80 5.13
N SER A 25 10.97 -13.21 5.24
CA SER A 25 10.69 -12.05 6.13
C SER A 25 10.63 -12.51 7.59
N ASN A 26 11.79 -12.93 8.12
CA ASN A 26 11.95 -13.29 9.52
C ASN A 26 13.33 -12.84 9.99
N TYR A 27 13.36 -11.72 10.70
CA TYR A 27 14.58 -11.08 11.20
C TYR A 27 14.44 -10.91 12.72
N PRO A 28 14.64 -11.99 13.50
CA PRO A 28 14.40 -11.99 14.95
C PRO A 28 15.28 -10.98 15.70
N GLU A 29 16.46 -10.66 15.17
CA GLU A 29 17.34 -9.64 15.74
C GLU A 29 16.77 -8.22 15.68
N TYR A 30 15.76 -7.98 14.82
CA TYR A 30 15.03 -6.71 14.70
C TYR A 30 13.56 -6.84 15.11
N GLY A 31 13.09 -8.05 15.41
CA GLY A 31 11.70 -8.33 15.75
C GLY A 31 10.74 -8.26 14.55
N ILE A 32 11.26 -8.49 13.32
CA ILE A 32 10.48 -8.37 12.07
C ILE A 32 10.04 -9.76 11.61
N SER A 33 8.75 -9.93 11.27
CA SER A 33 8.14 -11.19 10.82
C SER A 33 6.98 -10.97 9.86
N GLY A 34 7.23 -10.35 8.72
CA GLY A 34 6.21 -10.04 7.72
C GLY A 34 5.48 -11.28 7.18
N ARG A 35 4.17 -11.18 7.00
CA ARG A 35 3.33 -12.28 6.51
C ARG A 35 2.31 -11.85 5.45
N ILE A 36 1.91 -12.80 4.61
CA ILE A 36 0.84 -12.59 3.62
C ILE A 36 -0.51 -12.57 4.35
N ASN A 37 -1.38 -11.60 4.00
CA ASN A 37 -2.81 -11.72 4.28
C ASN A 37 -3.48 -12.57 3.19
N TYR A 38 -4.13 -13.64 3.58
CA TYR A 38 -4.97 -14.44 2.68
C TYR A 38 -6.43 -14.04 2.86
N VAL A 39 -7.06 -13.68 1.76
CA VAL A 39 -8.46 -13.27 1.72
C VAL A 39 -9.30 -14.31 0.98
N THR A 40 -10.58 -14.38 1.28
CA THR A 40 -11.52 -15.23 0.56
C THR A 40 -12.49 -14.35 -0.20
N GLU A 41 -12.32 -14.27 -1.51
CA GLU A 41 -13.18 -13.50 -2.41
C GLU A 41 -13.79 -14.44 -3.45
N LYS A 42 -15.10 -14.28 -3.70
CA LYS A 42 -15.85 -15.12 -4.63
C LYS A 42 -15.65 -16.62 -4.38
N GLY A 43 -15.54 -17.01 -3.09
CA GLY A 43 -15.32 -18.40 -2.66
C GLY A 43 -13.91 -18.96 -2.91
N LYS A 44 -12.95 -18.13 -3.34
CA LYS A 44 -11.56 -18.55 -3.59
C LYS A 44 -10.61 -17.87 -2.60
N LYS A 45 -9.70 -18.65 -2.02
CA LYS A 45 -8.60 -18.14 -1.21
C LYS A 45 -7.55 -17.51 -2.12
N GLN A 46 -7.24 -16.23 -1.89
CA GLN A 46 -6.31 -15.45 -2.68
C GLN A 46 -5.33 -14.69 -1.78
N ILE A 47 -4.24 -14.19 -2.35
CA ILE A 47 -3.32 -13.28 -1.65
C ILE A 47 -3.92 -11.88 -1.70
N GLY A 48 -4.07 -11.27 -0.54
CA GLY A 48 -4.45 -9.86 -0.43
C GLY A 48 -3.26 -8.95 -0.76
N ILE A 49 -3.51 -7.92 -1.54
CA ILE A 49 -2.51 -6.93 -2.00
C ILE A 49 -3.00 -5.51 -1.79
N SER A 50 -4.30 -5.27 -2.00
CA SER A 50 -4.92 -3.95 -1.91
C SER A 50 -5.47 -3.68 -0.51
N GLY A 51 -5.74 -2.41 -0.21
CA GLY A 51 -6.17 -1.95 1.09
C GLY A 51 -5.03 -1.78 2.11
N ASN A 52 -5.29 -1.04 3.19
CA ASN A 52 -4.31 -0.79 4.26
C ASN A 52 -3.89 -2.05 5.02
N LYS A 53 -4.75 -3.07 5.04
CA LYS A 53 -4.50 -4.36 5.70
C LYS A 53 -4.31 -5.51 4.69
N ALA A 54 -4.01 -5.21 3.42
CA ALA A 54 -3.97 -6.21 2.34
C ALA A 54 -5.21 -7.11 2.37
N ASN A 55 -6.37 -6.53 2.57
CA ASN A 55 -7.63 -7.23 2.79
C ASN A 55 -8.42 -7.49 1.50
N HIS A 56 -7.84 -7.14 0.35
CA HIS A 56 -8.42 -7.40 -0.97
C HIS A 56 -7.38 -7.93 -1.95
N ALA A 57 -7.79 -8.86 -2.81
CA ALA A 57 -6.90 -9.51 -3.78
C ALA A 57 -6.62 -8.63 -5.01
N ASP A 58 -7.50 -7.69 -5.31
CA ASP A 58 -7.43 -6.80 -6.47
C ASP A 58 -7.92 -5.39 -6.15
N LEU A 59 -8.15 -4.57 -7.18
CA LEU A 59 -8.64 -3.18 -7.06
C LEU A 59 -10.18 -3.09 -6.95
N THR A 60 -10.90 -4.18 -6.84
CA THR A 60 -12.38 -4.18 -6.76
C THR A 60 -12.89 -3.29 -5.62
N VAL A 61 -12.08 -3.11 -4.57
CA VAL A 61 -12.36 -2.22 -3.44
C VAL A 61 -12.37 -0.75 -3.82
N GLU A 62 -11.47 -0.35 -4.72
CA GLU A 62 -11.47 1.04 -5.22
C GLU A 62 -12.81 1.35 -5.90
N LEU A 63 -13.41 0.33 -6.52
CA LEU A 63 -14.75 0.41 -7.09
C LEU A 63 -15.85 0.44 -6.00
N GLY A 64 -15.54 -0.07 -4.81
CA GLY A 64 -16.43 -0.05 -3.63
C GLY A 64 -16.53 1.31 -2.94
N PHE A 65 -15.61 2.24 -3.18
CA PHE A 65 -15.68 3.59 -2.60
C PHE A 65 -16.98 4.31 -2.95
N SER A 66 -17.53 4.06 -4.12
CA SER A 66 -18.84 4.61 -4.49
C SER A 66 -19.93 4.12 -3.52
N SER A 67 -19.88 2.86 -3.09
CA SER A 67 -20.85 2.30 -2.14
C SER A 67 -20.70 2.89 -0.74
N ASP A 68 -19.49 3.20 -0.30
CA ASP A 68 -19.25 3.89 0.97
C ASP A 68 -19.89 5.29 0.99
N LEU A 69 -20.04 5.90 -0.18
CA LEU A 69 -20.72 7.19 -0.37
C LEU A 69 -22.20 7.05 -0.72
N GLY A 70 -22.77 5.84 -0.67
CA GLY A 70 -24.16 5.56 -1.01
C GLY A 70 -24.43 5.45 -2.52
N VAL A 71 -23.41 5.39 -3.37
CA VAL A 71 -23.58 5.20 -4.82
C VAL A 71 -23.61 3.71 -5.14
N THR A 72 -24.66 3.24 -5.78
CA THR A 72 -24.85 1.82 -6.13
C THR A 72 -24.30 1.49 -7.52
N ASN A 73 -23.83 0.27 -7.66
CA ASN A 73 -23.41 -0.34 -8.92
C ASN A 73 -23.73 -1.83 -8.91
N ASP A 74 -23.52 -2.54 -10.03
CA ASP A 74 -23.87 -3.96 -10.14
C ASP A 74 -23.10 -4.87 -9.17
N ARG A 75 -21.91 -4.46 -8.72
CA ARG A 75 -21.12 -5.21 -7.73
C ARG A 75 -21.56 -4.92 -6.29
N PHE A 76 -22.03 -3.70 -6.05
CA PHE A 76 -22.51 -3.19 -4.77
C PHE A 76 -23.90 -2.55 -4.96
N PRO A 77 -24.95 -3.38 -5.11
CA PRO A 77 -26.28 -2.89 -5.52
C PRO A 77 -27.10 -2.27 -4.36
N HIS A 78 -26.56 -2.28 -3.14
CA HIS A 78 -27.28 -1.81 -1.96
C HIS A 78 -26.53 -0.70 -1.24
N GLU A 79 -27.24 0.37 -0.91
CA GLU A 79 -26.78 1.43 -0.02
C GLU A 79 -26.83 0.93 1.44
N VAL A 80 -25.87 0.11 1.86
CA VAL A 80 -25.86 -0.42 3.24
C VAL A 80 -24.59 -0.01 3.94
N GLY A 81 -24.70 0.84 4.96
CA GLY A 81 -23.65 1.03 5.94
C GLY A 81 -23.69 -0.10 6.97
N GLU A 82 -22.55 -0.71 7.26
CA GLU A 82 -22.42 -1.69 8.33
C GLU A 82 -22.86 -1.07 9.67
N GLY A 83 -23.79 -1.74 10.37
CA GLY A 83 -24.33 -1.26 11.65
C GLY A 83 -25.39 -0.16 11.55
N GLN A 84 -25.72 0.32 10.38
CA GLN A 84 -26.88 1.18 10.16
C GLN A 84 -28.10 0.31 9.94
N GLY A 85 -29.13 0.52 10.77
CA GLY A 85 -30.39 -0.23 10.66
C GLY A 85 -30.96 -0.15 9.24
N ASN A 86 -31.46 -1.24 8.83
CA ASN A 86 -32.01 -1.62 7.54
C ASN A 86 -32.56 -0.45 6.71
N MET A 87 -31.72 0.15 5.88
CA MET A 87 -32.12 1.14 4.88
C MET A 87 -32.83 0.50 3.66
N MET A 88 -33.29 -0.75 3.81
CA MET A 88 -33.97 -1.51 2.74
C MET A 88 -35.21 -0.82 2.15
N GLY A 89 -35.69 0.27 2.75
CA GLY A 89 -36.76 1.09 2.19
C GLY A 89 -36.33 2.09 1.12
N PHE A 90 -35.03 2.27 0.94
CA PHE A 90 -34.46 3.20 -0.06
C PHE A 90 -33.68 2.50 -1.15
N ALA A 91 -33.84 1.19 -1.33
CA ALA A 91 -33.26 0.48 -2.44
C ALA A 91 -33.67 1.18 -3.75
N MET A 92 -32.80 2.03 -4.24
CA MET A 92 -32.93 2.58 -5.59
C MET A 92 -33.01 1.41 -6.56
N THR A 93 -33.95 1.45 -7.46
CA THR A 93 -34.10 0.42 -8.50
C THR A 93 -33.01 0.61 -9.55
N GLY A 94 -31.97 -0.19 -9.50
CA GLY A 94 -30.87 -0.23 -10.47
C GLY A 94 -29.56 0.40 -9.98
N ALA A 95 -28.51 0.10 -10.70
CA ALA A 95 -27.18 0.67 -10.48
C ALA A 95 -27.16 2.16 -10.89
N GLN A 96 -26.60 3.02 -10.06
CA GLN A 96 -26.41 4.45 -10.36
C GLN A 96 -25.18 4.66 -11.26
N VAL A 97 -24.20 3.76 -11.16
CA VAL A 97 -23.01 3.73 -12.01
C VAL A 97 -23.01 2.41 -12.77
N SER A 98 -22.81 2.46 -14.07
CA SER A 98 -22.79 1.26 -14.92
C SER A 98 -21.55 0.41 -14.67
N THR A 99 -21.61 -0.88 -15.00
CA THR A 99 -20.43 -1.76 -14.97
C THR A 99 -19.36 -1.25 -15.93
N GLU A 100 -19.72 -0.72 -17.09
CA GLU A 100 -18.79 -0.16 -18.07
C GLU A 100 -18.03 1.05 -17.49
N ASP A 101 -18.71 2.01 -16.88
CA ASP A 101 -18.06 3.15 -16.22
C ASP A 101 -17.09 2.69 -15.10
N MET A 102 -17.48 1.65 -14.36
CA MET A 102 -16.62 1.09 -13.31
C MET A 102 -15.36 0.43 -13.89
N GLU A 103 -15.48 -0.28 -15.01
CA GLU A 103 -14.35 -0.89 -15.71
C GLU A 103 -13.43 0.17 -16.31
N ASP A 104 -13.96 1.26 -16.81
CA ASP A 104 -13.20 2.41 -17.30
C ASP A 104 -12.42 3.10 -16.17
N VAL A 105 -13.03 3.27 -14.99
CA VAL A 105 -12.33 3.80 -13.81
C VAL A 105 -11.20 2.85 -13.37
N ASP A 106 -11.45 1.55 -13.35
CA ASP A 106 -10.42 0.55 -13.01
C ASP A 106 -9.25 0.61 -14.00
N LEU A 107 -9.54 0.65 -15.31
CA LEU A 107 -8.53 0.81 -16.35
C LEU A 107 -7.75 2.12 -16.18
N TYR A 108 -8.43 3.23 -15.94
CA TYR A 108 -7.79 4.51 -15.69
C TYR A 108 -6.81 4.44 -14.51
N LEU A 109 -7.24 3.91 -13.36
CA LEU A 109 -6.40 3.76 -12.17
C LEU A 109 -5.18 2.88 -12.44
N GLN A 110 -5.34 1.80 -13.20
CA GLN A 110 -4.23 0.92 -13.57
C GLN A 110 -3.21 1.57 -14.52
N THR A 111 -3.63 2.56 -15.29
CA THR A 111 -2.74 3.28 -16.22
C THR A 111 -2.05 4.47 -15.58
N LEU A 112 -2.36 4.83 -14.35
CA LEU A 112 -1.67 5.90 -13.62
C LEU A 112 -0.23 5.48 -13.33
N GLY A 113 0.72 6.15 -14.00
CA GLY A 113 2.14 5.88 -13.88
C GLY A 113 2.70 6.26 -12.52
N VAL A 114 3.76 5.56 -12.11
CA VAL A 114 4.56 5.95 -10.95
C VAL A 114 5.46 7.12 -11.34
N PRO A 115 5.49 8.21 -10.55
CA PRO A 115 6.43 9.30 -10.79
C PRO A 115 7.88 8.83 -10.76
N ALA A 116 8.70 9.35 -11.65
CA ALA A 116 10.14 9.06 -11.64
C ALA A 116 10.77 9.60 -10.35
N ARG A 117 11.73 8.84 -9.80
CA ARG A 117 12.55 9.27 -8.68
C ARG A 117 13.33 10.54 -9.06
N ARG A 118 13.38 11.51 -8.14
CA ARG A 118 14.00 12.81 -8.36
C ARG A 118 15.37 12.90 -7.68
N ASN A 119 16.20 13.82 -8.17
CA ASN A 119 17.50 14.16 -7.54
C ASN A 119 18.41 12.95 -7.29
N VAL A 120 18.39 11.96 -8.19
CA VAL A 120 19.08 10.66 -8.02
C VAL A 120 20.58 10.78 -7.88
N ASP A 121 21.20 11.85 -8.42
CA ASP A 121 22.63 12.11 -8.35
C ASP A 121 23.05 13.09 -7.23
N ASP A 122 22.07 13.57 -6.42
CA ASP A 122 22.38 14.45 -5.29
C ASP A 122 23.11 13.68 -4.19
N PRO A 123 24.31 14.10 -3.77
CA PRO A 123 25.10 13.38 -2.76
C PRO A 123 24.36 13.16 -1.43
N THR A 124 23.50 14.11 -1.03
CA THR A 124 22.70 13.99 0.20
C THR A 124 21.59 12.95 0.03
N VAL A 125 20.98 12.84 -1.16
CA VAL A 125 19.99 11.81 -1.48
C VAL A 125 20.64 10.43 -1.47
N LEU A 126 21.84 10.30 -2.06
CA LEU A 126 22.61 9.05 -2.05
C LEU A 126 23.02 8.64 -0.63
N GLN A 127 23.46 9.59 0.20
CA GLN A 127 23.73 9.35 1.61
C GLN A 127 22.46 8.90 2.35
N GLY A 128 21.33 9.56 2.10
CA GLY A 128 20.04 9.21 2.68
C GLY A 128 19.59 7.80 2.33
N GLU A 129 19.83 7.36 1.10
CA GLU A 129 19.58 5.97 0.68
C GLU A 129 20.43 4.97 1.46
N GLN A 130 21.71 5.24 1.68
CA GLN A 130 22.56 4.39 2.52
C GLN A 130 22.04 4.33 3.96
N LEU A 131 21.61 5.46 4.52
CA LEU A 131 21.04 5.54 5.87
C LEU A 131 19.71 4.77 5.98
N PHE A 132 18.89 4.75 4.92
CA PHE A 132 17.68 3.93 4.84
C PHE A 132 18.00 2.43 4.99
N TYR A 133 19.07 1.94 4.37
CA TYR A 133 19.53 0.56 4.55
C TYR A 133 20.13 0.34 5.95
N GLN A 134 20.91 1.28 6.48
CA GLN A 134 21.50 1.19 7.81
C GLN A 134 20.42 1.17 8.89
N ALA A 135 19.36 1.96 8.75
CA ALA A 135 18.19 1.95 9.62
C ALA A 135 17.27 0.72 9.45
N LYS A 136 17.62 -0.21 8.56
CA LYS A 136 16.86 -1.44 8.30
C LYS A 136 15.46 -1.24 7.71
N CYS A 137 15.14 -0.05 7.23
CA CYS A 137 13.84 0.25 6.62
C CYS A 137 13.54 -0.66 5.43
N HIS A 138 14.59 -1.05 4.66
CA HIS A 138 14.50 -1.92 3.49
C HIS A 138 14.03 -3.36 3.79
N LEU A 139 13.97 -3.77 5.07
CA LEU A 139 13.51 -5.12 5.43
C LEU A 139 12.00 -5.29 5.24
N CYS A 140 11.22 -4.22 5.41
CA CYS A 140 9.80 -4.14 5.04
C CYS A 140 9.61 -3.34 3.75
N HIS A 141 10.31 -2.22 3.60
CA HIS A 141 10.28 -1.39 2.41
C HIS A 141 11.24 -1.91 1.33
N VAL A 142 10.96 -3.11 0.81
CA VAL A 142 11.75 -3.77 -0.23
C VAL A 142 11.82 -2.89 -1.47
N THR A 143 13.05 -2.61 -1.91
CA THR A 143 13.31 -1.56 -2.91
C THR A 143 12.98 -1.96 -4.34
N SER A 144 12.96 -3.27 -4.64
CA SER A 144 12.77 -3.76 -6.02
C SER A 144 11.95 -5.03 -6.04
N LEU A 145 10.93 -5.06 -6.87
CA LEU A 145 10.10 -6.22 -7.15
C LEU A 145 10.02 -6.45 -8.66
N LYS A 146 9.47 -7.61 -9.05
CA LYS A 146 9.21 -7.94 -10.46
C LYS A 146 7.73 -8.07 -10.72
N THR A 147 7.33 -7.67 -11.90
CA THR A 147 6.01 -7.96 -12.44
C THR A 147 5.99 -9.29 -13.18
N ARG A 148 4.80 -9.86 -13.37
CA ARG A 148 4.53 -11.09 -14.13
C ARG A 148 5.10 -11.00 -15.55
N PRO A 149 5.27 -12.14 -16.24
CA PRO A 149 5.61 -12.14 -17.65
C PRO A 149 4.65 -11.29 -18.49
N ARG A 150 5.18 -10.68 -19.56
CA ARG A 150 4.37 -9.90 -20.50
C ARG A 150 3.26 -10.75 -21.10
N GLY A 151 2.05 -10.18 -21.16
CA GLY A 151 0.85 -10.89 -21.66
C GLY A 151 0.18 -11.77 -20.62
N SER A 152 0.65 -11.76 -19.36
CA SER A 152 -0.09 -12.39 -18.27
C SER A 152 -1.36 -11.59 -17.95
N VAL A 153 -2.42 -12.30 -17.63
CA VAL A 153 -3.63 -11.70 -17.05
C VAL A 153 -3.30 -11.17 -15.65
N LEU A 154 -3.67 -9.93 -15.37
CA LEU A 154 -3.44 -9.26 -14.10
C LEU A 154 -4.38 -9.79 -13.00
N LEU A 155 -4.16 -9.38 -11.76
CA LEU A 155 -4.95 -9.88 -10.61
C LEU A 155 -6.44 -9.56 -10.71
N ASN A 156 -6.79 -8.44 -11.33
CA ASN A 156 -8.17 -8.01 -11.59
C ASN A 156 -8.75 -8.52 -12.93
N ASN A 157 -8.11 -9.51 -13.56
CA ASN A 157 -8.46 -10.12 -14.83
C ASN A 157 -8.35 -9.20 -16.07
N THR A 158 -7.62 -8.10 -15.98
CA THR A 158 -7.30 -7.26 -17.16
C THR A 158 -6.01 -7.72 -17.84
N GLU A 159 -5.84 -7.33 -19.10
CA GLU A 159 -4.63 -7.56 -19.88
C GLU A 159 -3.97 -6.24 -20.24
N LEU A 160 -2.87 -5.92 -19.55
CA LEU A 160 -2.05 -4.75 -19.81
C LEU A 160 -0.60 -5.20 -20.06
N PRO A 161 -0.27 -5.67 -21.28
CA PRO A 161 1.03 -6.26 -21.59
C PRO A 161 2.23 -5.37 -21.29
N GLN A 162 2.05 -4.05 -21.32
CA GLN A 162 3.07 -3.06 -21.00
C GLN A 162 3.51 -3.10 -19.52
N LEU A 163 2.70 -3.64 -18.62
CA LEU A 163 3.04 -3.79 -17.21
C LEU A 163 3.82 -5.07 -16.89
N GLY A 164 3.96 -5.97 -17.86
CA GLY A 164 4.68 -7.22 -17.67
C GLY A 164 6.19 -7.11 -17.89
N ASN A 165 6.97 -8.04 -17.30
CA ASN A 165 8.43 -8.10 -17.36
C ASN A 165 9.14 -6.83 -16.88
N GLN A 166 8.57 -6.10 -15.95
CA GLN A 166 9.18 -4.91 -15.38
C GLN A 166 9.87 -5.20 -14.05
N VAL A 167 10.97 -4.47 -13.78
CA VAL A 167 11.48 -4.26 -12.43
C VAL A 167 10.85 -2.97 -11.94
N ILE A 168 10.15 -3.06 -10.82
CA ILE A 168 9.46 -1.93 -10.20
C ILE A 168 10.09 -1.62 -8.84
N HIS A 169 9.97 -0.38 -8.39
CA HIS A 169 10.57 0.10 -7.15
C HIS A 169 9.51 0.64 -6.18
N PRO A 170 8.66 -0.23 -5.60
CA PRO A 170 7.58 0.20 -4.72
C PRO A 170 8.08 0.63 -3.34
N TYR A 171 9.27 0.23 -2.93
CA TYR A 171 9.72 0.36 -1.53
C TYR A 171 8.67 -0.23 -0.58
N SER A 172 8.26 -1.46 -0.86
CA SER A 172 7.26 -2.22 -0.13
C SER A 172 7.42 -3.71 -0.42
N ASP A 173 7.22 -4.54 0.59
CA ASP A 173 7.08 -5.99 0.45
C ASP A 173 5.61 -6.44 0.33
N PHE A 174 4.65 -5.52 0.47
CA PHE A 174 3.21 -5.77 0.49
C PHE A 174 2.75 -6.76 1.57
N LEU A 175 3.57 -7.04 2.56
CA LEU A 175 3.25 -7.93 3.67
C LEU A 175 2.58 -7.18 4.81
N LEU A 176 1.90 -7.92 5.67
CA LEU A 176 1.43 -7.43 6.96
C LEU A 176 2.57 -7.47 7.97
N HIS A 177 2.67 -6.40 8.76
CA HIS A 177 3.56 -6.28 9.91
C HIS A 177 2.77 -5.75 11.11
N ASP A 178 3.02 -6.29 12.28
CA ASP A 178 2.47 -5.78 13.54
C ASP A 178 3.20 -4.47 13.91
N MET A 179 2.49 -3.36 13.81
CA MET A 179 3.04 -2.03 14.08
C MET A 179 2.80 -1.57 15.52
N GLY A 180 2.29 -2.45 16.37
CA GLY A 180 2.02 -2.18 17.77
C GLY A 180 0.71 -1.45 18.03
N VAL A 181 0.29 -1.46 19.28
CA VAL A 181 -1.01 -0.92 19.72
C VAL A 181 -1.18 0.59 19.46
N GLU A 182 -0.08 1.34 19.41
CA GLU A 182 -0.13 2.79 19.18
C GLU A 182 -0.59 3.14 17.76
N LEU A 183 -0.35 2.26 16.78
CA LEU A 183 -0.85 2.38 15.41
C LEU A 183 -2.07 1.48 15.15
N GLY A 184 -2.51 0.70 16.13
CA GLY A 184 -3.69 -0.15 16.03
C GLY A 184 -4.99 0.65 15.86
N ASP A 185 -5.98 0.01 15.23
CA ASP A 185 -7.34 0.54 15.05
C ASP A 185 -8.41 -0.38 15.68
N ASP A 186 -7.99 -1.46 16.34
CA ASP A 186 -8.85 -2.50 16.92
C ASP A 186 -9.80 -3.20 15.92
N TYR A 187 -9.60 -2.96 14.61
CA TYR A 187 -10.43 -3.50 13.54
C TYR A 187 -9.71 -4.62 12.78
N PRO A 188 -10.05 -5.90 13.03
CA PRO A 188 -9.49 -7.01 12.26
C PRO A 188 -10.11 -7.05 10.86
N SER A 189 -9.31 -7.40 9.85
CA SER A 189 -9.77 -7.53 8.47
C SER A 189 -9.12 -8.73 7.77
N GLY A 190 -9.92 -9.72 7.38
CA GLY A 190 -9.41 -11.00 6.91
C GLY A 190 -8.64 -11.71 8.02
N LEU A 191 -7.36 -12.02 7.79
CA LEU A 191 -6.47 -12.59 8.79
C LEU A 191 -5.64 -11.52 9.53
N ALA A 192 -5.73 -10.26 9.13
CA ALA A 192 -5.03 -9.17 9.80
C ALA A 192 -5.75 -8.80 11.09
N ASN A 193 -5.00 -8.67 12.17
CA ASN A 193 -5.51 -8.13 13.43
C ASN A 193 -5.49 -6.59 13.44
N GLY A 194 -5.98 -5.97 14.54
CA GLY A 194 -6.06 -4.52 14.67
C GLY A 194 -4.71 -3.80 14.60
N ASN A 195 -3.60 -4.45 14.92
CA ASN A 195 -2.26 -3.85 14.93
C ASN A 195 -1.49 -4.06 13.62
N GLU A 196 -1.98 -4.93 12.74
CA GLU A 196 -1.27 -5.31 11.52
C GLU A 196 -1.63 -4.43 10.34
N TRP A 197 -0.61 -3.95 9.64
CA TRP A 197 -0.71 -3.07 8.50
C TRP A 197 0.15 -3.58 7.34
N ARG A 198 -0.37 -3.46 6.13
CA ARG A 198 0.40 -3.72 4.92
C ARG A 198 1.44 -2.63 4.72
N THR A 199 2.68 -3.02 4.45
CA THR A 199 3.71 -2.06 4.04
C THR A 199 3.24 -1.26 2.83
N THR A 200 3.02 0.04 3.03
CA THR A 200 2.55 0.94 1.96
C THR A 200 3.68 1.26 1.00
N PRO A 201 3.47 1.19 -0.33
CA PRO A 201 4.44 1.68 -1.30
C PRO A 201 4.84 3.13 -1.06
N LEU A 202 6.13 3.44 -1.21
CA LEU A 202 6.66 4.79 -0.98
C LEU A 202 6.83 5.60 -2.28
N TRP A 203 6.51 5.05 -3.44
CA TRP A 203 6.58 5.80 -4.70
C TRP A 203 5.66 7.03 -4.68
N GLY A 204 6.17 8.15 -5.22
CA GLY A 204 5.46 9.43 -5.20
C GLY A 204 5.35 10.09 -3.81
N LEU A 205 6.06 9.56 -2.79
CA LEU A 205 5.99 10.06 -1.42
C LEU A 205 6.33 11.55 -1.31
N GLY A 206 7.39 11.98 -2.00
CA GLY A 206 7.83 13.37 -1.96
C GLY A 206 6.97 14.35 -2.74
N LEU A 207 5.98 13.88 -3.50
CA LEU A 207 5.04 14.72 -4.23
C LEU A 207 3.71 14.93 -3.49
N GLN A 208 3.54 14.31 -2.33
CA GLN A 208 2.26 14.34 -1.61
C GLN A 208 1.78 15.76 -1.29
N GLU A 209 2.68 16.63 -0.85
CA GLU A 209 2.32 18.03 -0.53
C GLU A 209 1.86 18.80 -1.78
N VAL A 210 2.57 18.59 -2.91
CA VAL A 210 2.24 19.27 -4.17
C VAL A 210 0.91 18.80 -4.74
N VAL A 211 0.62 17.50 -4.63
CA VAL A 211 -0.59 16.90 -5.21
C VAL A 211 -1.80 17.08 -4.30
N ASN A 212 -1.64 16.88 -2.99
CA ASN A 212 -2.76 16.83 -2.05
C ASN A 212 -2.91 18.12 -1.21
N GLY A 213 -1.95 19.04 -1.28
CA GLY A 213 -1.95 20.25 -0.46
C GLY A 213 -1.67 20.02 1.04
N HIS A 214 -1.24 18.80 1.41
CA HIS A 214 -0.92 18.44 2.79
C HIS A 214 0.11 17.30 2.88
N THR A 215 0.68 17.11 4.07
CA THR A 215 1.69 16.08 4.37
C THR A 215 1.24 15.11 5.47
N TYR A 216 -0.03 14.75 5.50
CA TYR A 216 -0.54 13.79 6.47
C TYR A 216 -0.22 12.36 6.01
N TYR A 217 0.57 11.64 6.82
CA TYR A 217 1.06 10.30 6.54
C TYR A 217 0.44 9.25 7.48
N LEU A 218 0.76 7.99 7.25
CA LEU A 218 0.20 6.79 7.84
C LEU A 218 -1.24 6.52 7.36
N HIS A 219 -1.84 5.40 7.82
CA HIS A 219 -3.15 4.96 7.37
C HIS A 219 -4.28 5.95 7.70
N ASP A 220 -4.14 6.67 8.81
CA ASP A 220 -5.13 7.60 9.37
C ASP A 220 -4.71 9.08 9.29
N GLY A 221 -3.54 9.36 8.71
CA GLY A 221 -3.08 10.74 8.53
C GLY A 221 -2.52 11.41 9.79
N ARG A 222 -2.30 10.68 10.89
CA ARG A 222 -1.85 11.27 12.17
C ARG A 222 -0.47 11.88 12.13
N ALA A 223 0.42 11.42 11.27
CA ALA A 223 1.76 11.96 11.15
C ALA A 223 1.78 13.15 10.19
N ARG A 224 2.20 14.32 10.69
CA ARG A 224 2.21 15.60 9.98
C ARG A 224 3.40 15.75 9.02
N ASN A 225 4.41 14.93 9.16
CA ASN A 225 5.62 14.94 8.34
C ASN A 225 6.31 13.57 8.36
N LEU A 226 7.31 13.36 7.50
CA LEU A 226 8.03 12.08 7.40
C LEU A 226 8.77 11.69 8.67
N THR A 227 9.30 12.66 9.43
CA THR A 227 9.96 12.38 10.71
C THR A 227 8.97 11.81 11.72
N GLU A 228 7.79 12.39 11.84
CA GLU A 228 6.72 11.85 12.69
C GLU A 228 6.26 10.48 12.22
N ALA A 229 6.10 10.28 10.90
CA ALA A 229 5.74 8.99 10.35
C ALA A 229 6.74 7.89 10.76
N ILE A 230 8.05 8.16 10.66
CA ILE A 230 9.08 7.23 11.12
C ILE A 230 8.99 7.00 12.64
N MET A 231 8.77 8.05 13.41
CA MET A 231 8.70 7.96 14.88
C MET A 231 7.45 7.23 15.39
N TRP A 232 6.40 7.12 14.59
CA TRP A 232 5.23 6.30 14.89
C TRP A 232 5.44 4.80 14.64
N HIS A 233 6.52 4.37 13.98
CA HIS A 233 6.81 2.95 13.72
C HIS A 233 7.06 2.22 15.04
N GLY A 234 6.02 1.55 15.58
CA GLY A 234 6.07 0.67 16.74
C GLY A 234 6.22 -0.80 16.34
N GLY A 235 5.97 -1.73 17.26
CA GLY A 235 5.98 -3.16 16.98
C GLY A 235 7.21 -3.60 16.19
N GLU A 236 7.01 -4.23 15.04
CA GLU A 236 8.08 -4.67 14.14
C GLU A 236 8.93 -3.52 13.57
N GLY A 237 8.39 -2.30 13.50
CA GLY A 237 9.12 -1.10 13.08
C GLY A 237 9.98 -0.45 14.16
N ALA A 238 9.89 -0.89 15.43
CA ALA A 238 10.53 -0.24 16.57
C ALA A 238 12.08 -0.21 16.50
N ALA A 239 12.69 -1.27 15.96
CA ALA A 239 14.14 -1.32 15.77
C ALA A 239 14.61 -0.24 14.78
N SER A 240 13.94 -0.11 13.65
CA SER A 240 14.24 0.91 12.61
C SER A 240 14.03 2.33 13.14
N ARG A 241 12.92 2.58 13.86
CA ARG A 241 12.67 3.84 14.57
C ARG A 241 13.82 4.20 15.52
N THR A 242 14.28 3.21 16.31
CA THR A 242 15.38 3.40 17.28
C THR A 242 16.68 3.76 16.57
N LEU A 243 17.01 3.07 15.46
CA LEU A 243 18.19 3.40 14.67
C LEU A 243 18.12 4.81 14.08
N PHE A 244 16.96 5.20 13.51
CA PHE A 244 16.72 6.56 13.02
C PHE A 244 16.87 7.61 14.13
N SER A 245 16.33 7.38 15.33
CA SER A 245 16.37 8.33 16.43
C SER A 245 17.81 8.60 16.93
N ARG A 246 18.72 7.63 16.76
CA ARG A 246 20.15 7.74 17.15
C ARG A 246 21.02 8.44 16.10
N MET A 247 20.51 8.69 14.91
CA MET A 247 21.20 9.44 13.87
C MET A 247 21.43 10.88 14.29
N THR A 248 22.47 11.49 13.78
CA THR A 248 22.70 12.94 13.89
C THR A 248 21.59 13.70 13.17
N LYS A 249 21.49 15.02 13.42
CA LYS A 249 20.54 15.87 12.73
C LYS A 249 20.70 15.81 11.21
N ASP A 250 21.95 15.84 10.73
CA ASP A 250 22.25 15.87 9.29
C ASP A 250 21.96 14.52 8.63
N GLU A 251 22.25 13.40 9.31
CA GLU A 251 21.88 12.07 8.83
C GLU A 251 20.37 11.91 8.72
N ARG A 252 19.61 12.33 9.73
CA ARG A 252 18.14 12.31 9.64
C ARG A 252 17.63 13.16 8.47
N ALA A 253 18.21 14.37 8.29
CA ALA A 253 17.85 15.24 7.17
C ALA A 253 18.16 14.58 5.81
N ALA A 254 19.29 13.91 5.67
CA ALA A 254 19.66 13.17 4.46
C ALA A 254 18.68 12.01 4.18
N LEU A 255 18.30 11.22 5.20
CA LEU A 255 17.31 10.15 5.04
C LEU A 255 15.94 10.72 4.62
N ILE A 256 15.48 11.80 5.22
CA ILE A 256 14.23 12.47 4.84
C ILE A 256 14.31 12.97 3.40
N LYS A 257 15.44 13.57 2.98
CA LYS A 257 15.65 14.04 1.60
C LYS A 257 15.61 12.89 0.59
N PHE A 258 16.16 11.73 0.96
CA PHE A 258 16.01 10.51 0.15
C PHE A 258 14.55 10.11 0.00
N LEU A 259 13.78 10.02 1.10
CA LEU A 259 12.35 9.70 1.05
C LEU A 259 11.55 10.71 0.21
N GLN A 260 11.92 11.98 0.25
CA GLN A 260 11.33 13.03 -0.59
C GLN A 260 11.71 12.89 -2.07
N SER A 261 12.75 12.15 -2.41
CA SER A 261 13.14 11.88 -3.79
C SER A 261 12.27 10.80 -4.47
N LEU A 262 11.60 9.99 -3.67
CA LEU A 262 10.70 8.90 -4.12
C LEU A 262 9.32 9.44 -4.64
#